data_5aee98a55da6d58125fc36a06f94b0b8
#
_entry.id   5aee98a55da6d58125fc36a06f94b0b8
#
_cell.length_a   1.000
_cell.length_b   1.000
_cell.length_c   1.000
_cell.angle_alpha   90.00
_cell.angle_beta   90.00
_cell.angle_gamma   90.00
#
_symmetry.space_group_name_H-M   'P 1'
#
loop_
_entity.id
_entity.type
_entity.pdbx_description
1 polymer ?
#
loop_
_entity_poly.entity_id
_entity_poly.type
_entity_poly.pdbx_seq_one_letter_code
_entity_poly.pdbx_strand_id
1 'polypeptide(L)'
;ELALAAPRGRVYAVECDPEACALIRQNKEKFAVRNLTLVEGTAPAALENLPAPDAVFIGGTKGNMAAVVEAALARNPEARVCISAIALETLSAAVAALTAHGLQAEVCQISVSRAKAAGKLHLLMANNPIFLITRADEAEKSV
;
A
#
# COMPACT_ATOMS: atom_id res chain seq x y z
N GLU A 1 -7.98 8.38 0.14
CA GLU A 1 -8.82 7.37 -0.52
C GLU A 1 -9.24 6.27 0.46
N LEU A 2 -8.31 5.53 1.13
CA LEU A 2 -8.67 4.43 2.03
C LEU A 2 -9.65 4.86 3.13
N ALA A 3 -9.45 6.03 3.72
CA ALA A 3 -10.34 6.54 4.76
C ALA A 3 -11.74 6.91 4.23
N LEU A 4 -11.84 7.38 2.98
CA LEU A 4 -13.13 7.62 2.31
C LEU A 4 -13.83 6.30 1.96
N ALA A 5 -13.06 5.28 1.56
CA ALA A 5 -13.60 3.96 1.24
C ALA A 5 -14.05 3.18 2.49
N ALA A 6 -13.53 3.54 3.68
CA ALA A 6 -13.85 2.88 4.95
C ALA A 6 -14.52 3.86 5.95
N PRO A 7 -15.71 4.40 5.68
CA PRO A 7 -16.33 5.46 6.47
C PRO A 7 -16.64 5.07 7.93
N ARG A 8 -16.78 3.78 8.22
CA ARG A 8 -16.98 3.23 9.58
C ARG A 8 -15.70 2.70 10.21
N GLY A 9 -14.61 2.63 9.43
CA GLY A 9 -13.29 2.17 9.87
C GLY A 9 -12.44 3.32 10.44
N ARG A 10 -11.30 2.94 11.02
CA ARG A 10 -10.23 3.85 11.41
C ARG A 10 -9.03 3.59 10.52
N VAL A 11 -8.42 4.64 9.99
CA VAL A 11 -7.25 4.54 9.13
C VAL A 11 -6.07 5.22 9.81
N TYR A 12 -4.93 4.55 9.84
CA TYR A 12 -3.67 5.07 10.32
C TYR A 12 -2.73 5.19 9.12
N ALA A 13 -2.31 6.42 8.82
CA ALA A 13 -1.30 6.68 7.79
C ALA A 13 0.05 6.85 8.48
N VAL A 14 0.97 5.93 8.24
CA VAL A 14 2.33 5.99 8.76
C VAL A 14 3.24 6.56 7.69
N GLU A 15 3.89 7.68 7.98
CA GLU A 15 4.75 8.39 7.05
C GLU A 15 5.91 9.07 7.80
N CYS A 16 7.10 9.01 7.24
CA CYS A 16 8.31 9.59 7.84
C CYS A 16 8.80 10.84 7.10
N ASP A 17 8.33 11.10 5.89
CA ASP A 17 8.69 12.28 5.11
C ASP A 17 7.85 13.49 5.58
N PRO A 18 8.48 14.58 6.05
CA PRO A 18 7.75 15.76 6.53
C PRO A 18 6.86 16.42 5.47
N GLU A 19 7.30 16.43 4.19
CA GLU A 19 6.53 17.01 3.10
C GLU A 19 5.29 16.15 2.80
N ALA A 20 5.46 14.83 2.76
CA ALA A 20 4.35 13.89 2.60
C ALA A 20 3.38 13.98 3.81
N CYS A 21 3.88 14.10 5.03
CA CYS A 21 3.06 14.34 6.22
C CYS A 21 2.21 15.62 6.10
N ALA A 22 2.82 16.71 5.61
CA ALA A 22 2.11 17.97 5.38
C ALA A 22 0.99 17.80 4.32
N LEU A 23 1.26 17.09 3.23
CA LEU A 23 0.27 16.78 2.20
C LEU A 23 -0.87 15.91 2.74
N ILE A 24 -0.58 14.93 3.59
CA ILE A 24 -1.63 14.11 4.24
C ILE A 24 -2.54 14.99 5.09
N ARG A 25 -2.00 15.93 5.87
CA ARG A 25 -2.80 16.87 6.67
C ARG A 25 -3.69 17.76 5.79
N GLN A 26 -3.12 18.36 4.74
CA GLN A 26 -3.87 19.18 3.79
C GLN A 26 -5.01 18.41 3.12
N ASN A 27 -4.73 17.18 2.67
CA ASN A 27 -5.74 16.32 2.07
C ASN A 27 -6.83 15.93 3.07
N LYS A 28 -6.46 15.63 4.32
CA LYS A 28 -7.41 15.33 5.39
C LYS A 28 -8.39 16.47 5.61
N GLU A 29 -7.91 17.71 5.63
CA GLU A 29 -8.74 18.93 5.75
C GLU A 29 -9.58 19.15 4.49
N LYS A 30 -8.95 19.15 3.32
CA LYS A 30 -9.60 19.40 2.03
C LYS A 30 -10.77 18.46 1.76
N PHE A 31 -10.63 17.19 2.11
CA PHE A 31 -11.67 16.17 1.89
C PHE A 31 -12.50 15.87 3.15
N ALA A 32 -12.37 16.68 4.19
CA ALA A 32 -13.09 16.55 5.47
C ALA A 32 -13.01 15.12 6.06
N VAL A 33 -11.86 14.45 5.94
CA VAL A 33 -11.64 13.08 6.41
C VAL A 33 -11.43 13.08 7.92
N ARG A 34 -12.35 12.48 8.67
CA ARG A 34 -12.33 12.46 10.15
C ARG A 34 -11.75 11.20 10.76
N ASN A 35 -11.81 10.10 10.02
CA ASN A 35 -11.41 8.76 10.48
C ASN A 35 -9.95 8.38 10.13
N LEU A 36 -9.10 9.36 9.75
CA LEU A 36 -7.69 9.18 9.49
C LEU A 36 -6.83 9.79 10.59
N THR A 37 -5.90 9.02 11.12
CA THR A 37 -4.85 9.47 12.03
C THR A 37 -3.51 9.38 11.32
N LEU A 38 -2.78 10.48 11.26
CA LEU A 38 -1.40 10.50 10.78
C LEU A 38 -0.47 10.11 11.94
N VAL A 39 0.42 9.15 11.67
CA VAL A 39 1.48 8.70 12.57
C VAL A 39 2.81 9.02 11.90
N GLU A 40 3.51 10.00 12.42
CA GLU A 40 4.81 10.41 11.89
C GLU A 40 5.89 9.49 12.42
N GLY A 41 6.55 8.77 11.52
CA GLY A 41 7.60 7.82 11.87
C GLY A 41 7.82 6.78 10.79
N THR A 42 8.79 5.92 11.03
CA THR A 42 9.20 4.86 10.10
C THR A 42 8.65 3.52 10.56
N ALA A 43 7.97 2.81 9.67
CA ALA A 43 7.60 1.42 9.90
C ALA A 43 8.84 0.49 9.86
N PRO A 44 8.93 -0.58 10.69
CA PRO A 44 7.85 -1.07 11.55
C PRO A 44 7.71 -0.38 12.92
N ALA A 45 8.71 0.38 13.42
CA ALA A 45 8.68 0.96 14.76
C ALA A 45 7.43 1.82 15.04
N ALA A 46 7.01 2.63 14.08
CA ALA A 46 5.80 3.46 14.21
C ALA A 46 4.49 2.65 14.28
N LEU A 47 4.55 1.34 14.05
CA LEU A 47 3.37 0.45 14.15
C LEU A 47 3.13 -0.06 15.57
N GLU A 48 4.12 0.00 16.47
CA GLU A 48 4.10 -0.69 17.78
C GLU A 48 2.87 -0.35 18.64
N ASN A 49 2.44 0.90 18.64
CA ASN A 49 1.32 1.37 19.47
C ASN A 49 -0.02 1.45 18.71
N LEU A 50 -0.09 0.96 17.48
CA LEU A 50 -1.32 0.96 16.70
C LEU A 50 -2.16 -0.29 17.03
N PRO A 51 -3.49 -0.24 16.88
CA PRO A 51 -4.32 -1.43 16.99
C PRO A 51 -3.96 -2.47 15.92
N ALA A 52 -4.35 -3.72 16.14
CA ALA A 52 -4.22 -4.77 15.14
C ALA A 52 -4.99 -4.38 13.86
N PRO A 53 -4.36 -4.46 12.68
CA PRO A 53 -5.01 -4.05 11.44
C PRO A 53 -5.93 -5.14 10.89
N ASP A 54 -7.08 -4.76 10.31
CA ASP A 54 -7.89 -5.65 9.48
C ASP A 54 -7.39 -5.69 8.03
N ALA A 55 -6.75 -4.59 7.60
CA ALA A 55 -6.14 -4.47 6.28
C ALA A 55 -4.95 -3.52 6.31
N VAL A 56 -3.94 -3.82 5.50
CA VAL A 56 -2.72 -3.01 5.38
C VAL A 56 -2.42 -2.75 3.91
N PHE A 57 -2.23 -1.48 3.57
CA PHE A 57 -1.67 -1.08 2.28
C PHE A 57 -0.23 -0.62 2.49
N ILE A 58 0.72 -1.24 1.77
CA ILE A 58 2.15 -0.96 1.88
C ILE A 58 2.62 -0.34 0.56
N GLY A 59 3.09 0.89 0.63
CA GLY A 59 3.78 1.56 -0.46
C GLY A 59 5.30 1.35 -0.38
N GLY A 60 6.09 2.44 -0.42
CA GLY A 60 7.54 2.38 -0.23
C GLY A 60 7.91 2.05 1.22
N THR A 61 8.84 1.11 1.41
CA THR A 61 9.32 0.69 2.74
C THR A 61 10.79 1.00 2.98
N LYS A 62 11.46 1.65 2.02
CA LYS A 62 12.92 1.93 2.08
C LYS A 62 13.76 0.69 2.43
N GLY A 63 13.36 -0.49 1.91
CA GLY A 63 14.05 -1.77 2.11
C GLY A 63 13.55 -2.60 3.30
N ASN A 64 12.60 -2.12 4.10
CA ASN A 64 12.09 -2.81 5.29
C ASN A 64 10.84 -3.67 5.03
N MET A 65 10.63 -4.15 3.80
CA MET A 65 9.42 -4.86 3.40
C MET A 65 9.09 -6.05 4.32
N ALA A 66 10.05 -6.94 4.54
CA ALA A 66 9.83 -8.13 5.36
C ALA A 66 9.42 -7.76 6.81
N ALA A 67 10.11 -6.80 7.42
CA ALA A 67 9.82 -6.38 8.79
C ALA A 67 8.44 -5.70 8.93
N VAL A 68 7.99 -4.96 7.91
CA VAL A 68 6.67 -4.33 7.91
C VAL A 68 5.56 -5.36 7.77
N VAL A 69 5.72 -6.34 6.87
CA VAL A 69 4.78 -7.45 6.69
C VAL A 69 4.70 -8.29 7.96
N GLU A 70 5.86 -8.66 8.54
CA GLU A 70 5.97 -9.37 9.82
C GLU A 70 5.20 -8.63 10.92
N ALA A 71 5.46 -7.33 11.12
CA ALA A 71 4.83 -6.54 12.17
C ALA A 71 3.29 -6.45 12.00
N ALA A 72 2.79 -6.44 10.78
CA ALA A 72 1.36 -6.44 10.49
C ALA A 72 0.72 -7.80 10.79
N LEU A 73 1.30 -8.89 10.26
CA LEU A 73 0.77 -10.25 10.38
C LEU A 73 0.94 -10.84 11.78
N ALA A 74 1.99 -10.47 12.53
CA ALA A 74 2.13 -10.86 13.93
C ALA A 74 1.00 -10.31 14.82
N ARG A 75 0.39 -9.18 14.45
CA ARG A 75 -0.73 -8.57 15.20
C ARG A 75 -2.09 -9.09 14.75
N ASN A 76 -2.23 -9.40 13.48
CA ASN A 76 -3.41 -10.05 12.92
C ASN A 76 -3.00 -10.92 11.72
N PRO A 77 -2.88 -12.24 11.92
CA PRO A 77 -2.53 -13.19 10.84
C PRO A 77 -3.54 -13.18 9.68
N GLU A 78 -4.79 -12.75 9.96
CA GLU A 78 -5.86 -12.69 8.97
C GLU A 78 -5.96 -11.30 8.28
N ALA A 79 -5.04 -10.38 8.56
CA ALA A 79 -5.04 -9.07 7.92
C ALA A 79 -4.93 -9.20 6.39
N ARG A 80 -5.75 -8.46 5.69
CA ARG A 80 -5.63 -8.32 4.24
C ARG A 80 -4.43 -7.43 3.93
N VAL A 81 -3.51 -7.93 3.13
CA VAL A 81 -2.29 -7.21 2.76
C VAL A 81 -2.34 -6.87 1.27
N CYS A 82 -2.09 -5.62 0.95
CA CYS A 82 -1.88 -5.14 -0.41
C CYS A 82 -0.60 -4.32 -0.46
N ILE A 83 0.32 -4.69 -1.32
CA ILE A 83 1.62 -4.03 -1.49
C ILE A 83 1.70 -3.46 -2.90
N SER A 84 2.08 -2.20 -3.03
CA SER A 84 2.36 -1.60 -4.34
C SER A 84 3.85 -1.55 -4.62
N ALA A 85 4.27 -1.98 -5.82
CA ALA A 85 5.66 -1.97 -6.26
C ALA A 85 5.78 -1.42 -7.68
N ILE A 86 6.81 -0.62 -7.92
CA ILE A 86 7.21 -0.15 -9.25
C ILE A 86 8.59 -0.67 -9.65
N ALA A 87 9.36 -1.22 -8.71
CA ALA A 87 10.66 -1.83 -8.93
C ALA A 87 10.58 -3.36 -8.78
N LEU A 88 11.36 -4.07 -9.57
CA LEU A 88 11.40 -5.54 -9.53
C LEU A 88 11.90 -6.08 -8.20
N GLU A 89 12.83 -5.37 -7.57
CA GLU A 89 13.36 -5.71 -6.25
C GLU A 89 12.28 -5.61 -5.18
N THR A 90 11.43 -4.58 -5.25
CA THR A 90 10.29 -4.41 -4.33
C THR A 90 9.24 -5.49 -4.55
N LEU A 91 8.93 -5.83 -5.81
CA LEU A 91 8.04 -6.94 -6.16
C LEU A 91 8.56 -8.26 -5.59
N SER A 92 9.83 -8.57 -5.83
CA SER A 92 10.47 -9.79 -5.34
C SER A 92 10.46 -9.87 -3.81
N ALA A 93 10.79 -8.75 -3.13
CA ALA A 93 10.77 -8.67 -1.67
C ALA A 93 9.35 -8.85 -1.09
N ALA A 94 8.32 -8.30 -1.75
CA ALA A 94 6.94 -8.43 -1.33
C ALA A 94 6.45 -9.89 -1.42
N VAL A 95 6.71 -10.55 -2.54
CA VAL A 95 6.36 -11.97 -2.74
C VAL A 95 7.09 -12.84 -1.70
N ALA A 96 8.40 -12.63 -1.51
CA ALA A 96 9.18 -13.36 -0.53
C ALA A 96 8.67 -13.16 0.91
N ALA A 97 8.28 -11.93 1.28
CA ALA A 97 7.74 -11.63 2.59
C ALA A 97 6.42 -12.38 2.86
N LEU A 98 5.48 -12.40 1.92
CA LEU A 98 4.24 -13.17 2.06
C LEU A 98 4.51 -14.68 2.13
N THR A 99 5.38 -15.20 1.26
CA THR A 99 5.75 -16.61 1.24
C THR A 99 6.39 -17.08 2.55
N ALA A 100 7.22 -16.25 3.18
CA ALA A 100 7.82 -16.54 4.48
C ALA A 100 6.79 -16.75 5.60
N HIS A 101 5.57 -16.19 5.46
CA HIS A 101 4.43 -16.40 6.35
C HIS A 101 3.48 -17.53 5.88
N GLY A 102 3.89 -18.33 4.89
CA GLY A 102 3.06 -19.40 4.34
C GLY A 102 1.88 -18.90 3.51
N LEU A 103 1.88 -17.63 3.12
CA LEU A 103 0.83 -17.02 2.32
C LEU A 103 1.16 -17.09 0.84
N GLN A 104 0.18 -17.40 0.02
CA GLN A 104 0.30 -17.31 -1.43
C GLN A 104 0.11 -15.86 -1.87
N ALA A 105 1.03 -15.36 -2.71
CA ALA A 105 0.93 -14.03 -3.29
C ALA A 105 0.21 -14.08 -4.63
N GLU A 106 -0.78 -13.22 -4.81
CA GLU A 106 -1.36 -12.88 -6.10
C GLU A 106 -0.70 -11.59 -6.60
N VAL A 107 -0.33 -11.54 -7.89
CA VAL A 107 0.33 -10.38 -8.50
C VAL A 107 -0.47 -9.88 -9.69
N CYS A 108 -0.90 -8.63 -9.61
CA CYS A 108 -1.56 -7.92 -10.69
C CYS A 108 -0.68 -6.78 -11.20
N GLN A 109 -0.50 -6.66 -12.51
CA GLN A 109 0.16 -5.51 -13.12
C GLN A 109 -0.85 -4.53 -13.70
N ILE A 110 -0.70 -3.25 -13.36
CA ILE A 110 -1.51 -2.16 -13.91
C ILE A 110 -0.62 -1.27 -14.78
N SER A 111 -0.98 -1.11 -16.05
CA SER A 111 -0.32 -0.21 -17.00
C SER A 111 -1.29 0.85 -17.47
N VAL A 112 -0.88 2.11 -17.42
CA VAL A 112 -1.70 3.25 -17.82
C VAL A 112 -0.95 4.09 -18.83
N SER A 113 -1.60 4.40 -19.96
CA SER A 113 -1.13 5.39 -20.92
C SER A 113 -2.16 6.50 -21.06
N ARG A 114 -1.70 7.74 -21.20
CA ARG A 114 -2.55 8.92 -21.38
C ARG A 114 -2.20 9.60 -22.69
N ALA A 115 -3.23 10.00 -23.45
CA ALA A 115 -3.03 10.80 -24.64
C ALA A 115 -2.65 12.24 -24.25
N LYS A 116 -1.56 12.77 -24.86
CA LYS A 116 -1.12 14.14 -24.73
C LYS A 116 -1.10 14.78 -26.12
N ALA A 117 -1.76 15.93 -26.27
CA ALA A 117 -1.74 16.68 -27.53
C ALA A 117 -0.32 17.18 -27.85
N ALA A 118 0.12 16.97 -29.09
CA ALA A 118 1.38 17.44 -29.63
C ALA A 118 1.14 17.98 -31.05
N GLY A 119 0.83 19.24 -31.18
CA GLY A 119 0.38 19.86 -32.44
C GLY A 119 -0.94 19.24 -32.91
N LYS A 120 -0.92 18.60 -34.10
CA LYS A 120 -2.11 17.94 -34.70
C LYS A 120 -2.22 16.42 -34.30
N LEU A 121 -1.28 15.94 -33.49
CA LEU A 121 -1.20 14.54 -33.09
C LEU A 121 -1.55 14.39 -31.62
N HIS A 122 -1.91 13.18 -31.21
CA HIS A 122 -2.04 12.76 -29.81
C HIS A 122 -1.05 11.62 -29.54
N LEU A 123 -0.06 11.91 -28.72
CA LEU A 123 0.95 10.93 -28.32
C LEU A 123 0.47 10.17 -27.07
N LEU A 124 0.60 8.85 -27.08
CA LEU A 124 0.39 8.05 -25.89
C LEU A 124 1.63 8.09 -24.99
N MET A 125 1.46 8.69 -23.82
CA MET A 125 2.50 8.75 -22.80
C MET A 125 2.23 7.65 -21.76
N ALA A 126 3.10 6.66 -21.73
CA ALA A 126 3.00 5.57 -20.74
C ALA A 126 3.53 6.04 -19.38
N ASN A 127 2.79 5.72 -18.33
CA ASN A 127 3.31 5.77 -16.96
C ASN A 127 4.09 4.47 -16.67
N ASN A 128 4.94 4.49 -15.65
CA ASN A 128 5.55 3.25 -15.17
C ASN A 128 4.45 2.27 -14.77
N PRO A 129 4.57 0.99 -15.12
CA PRO A 129 3.66 -0.04 -14.63
C PRO A 129 3.77 -0.14 -13.11
N ILE A 130 2.65 -0.43 -12.46
CA ILE A 130 2.57 -0.66 -11.02
C ILE A 130 2.17 -2.12 -10.82
N PHE A 131 2.87 -2.82 -9.94
CA PHE A 131 2.46 -4.14 -9.47
C PHE A 131 1.70 -3.97 -8.15
N LEU A 132 0.56 -4.64 -8.05
CA LEU A 132 -0.15 -4.85 -6.80
C LEU A 132 0.03 -6.31 -6.39
N ILE A 133 0.56 -6.51 -5.21
CA ILE A 133 0.80 -7.83 -4.62
C ILE A 133 -0.15 -7.96 -3.44
N THR A 134 -1.03 -8.96 -3.48
CA THR A 134 -2.00 -9.23 -2.43
C THR A 134 -1.82 -10.63 -1.89
N ARG A 135 -2.32 -10.85 -0.68
CA ARG A 135 -2.56 -12.20 -0.17
C ARG A 135 -3.70 -12.81 -0.99
N ALA A 136 -3.48 -13.96 -1.61
CA ALA A 136 -4.52 -14.68 -2.32
C ALA A 136 -5.61 -15.16 -1.35
N ASP A 137 -6.88 -14.99 -1.72
CA ASP A 137 -8.01 -15.51 -0.95
C ASP A 137 -8.07 -17.03 -1.05
N GLU A 138 -8.49 -17.70 0.02
CA GLU A 138 -8.59 -19.18 0.05
C GLU A 138 -9.58 -19.74 -0.98
N ALA A 139 -10.54 -18.93 -1.44
CA ALA A 139 -11.54 -19.32 -2.43
C ALA A 139 -10.97 -19.52 -3.85
N GLU A 140 -9.80 -18.95 -4.18
CA GLU A 140 -9.18 -19.07 -5.52
C GLU A 140 -8.16 -20.21 -5.63
N LYS A 141 -7.93 -20.98 -4.57
CA LYS A 141 -7.01 -22.13 -4.58
C LYS A 141 -7.50 -23.36 -5.38
N SER A 142 -8.62 -23.23 -6.11
CA SER A 142 -9.28 -24.34 -6.82
C SER A 142 -9.32 -24.16 -8.35
N VAL A 143 -8.21 -23.72 -8.96
CA VAL A 143 -8.07 -23.77 -10.44
C VAL A 143 -6.74 -24.42 -10.78
#